data_19c1c6187a21e629b7b569a8845f6737
#
_entry.id   19c1c6187a21e629b7b569a8845f6737
#
_cell.length_a   1.000
_cell.length_b   1.000
_cell.length_c   1.000
_cell.angle_alpha   90.00
_cell.angle_beta   90.00
_cell.angle_gamma   90.00
#
_symmetry.space_group_name_H-M   'P 1'
#
loop_
_entity.id
_entity.type
_entity.pdbx_description
1 polymer ?
#
loop_
_entity_poly.entity_id
_entity_poly.type
_entity_poly.pdbx_seq_one_letter_code
_entity_poly.pdbx_strand_id
1 'polypeptide(L)'
;MRYRTQRQVSAGGVIVRRHQDGQPQVCLISRRHDGKLIWGLPKGHVEPKEDLKTTAVREVREETGLVGELVVSLGSVDYWFAVKEEGVRYFKRVHFYLLRYLEGDPRHHDHEVHDALWLPIGEALERLSYENERKVLQKAQRYLRTVSHGIRYPFRRGGYQEKGI
;
A
#
# COMPACT_ATOMS: atom_id res chain seq x y z
N MET A 1 23.38 7.23 25.64
CA MET A 1 21.93 7.23 25.91
C MET A 1 21.35 5.88 25.52
N ARG A 2 20.63 5.24 26.44
CA ARG A 2 20.04 3.91 26.16
C ARG A 2 18.59 4.10 25.71
N TYR A 3 18.28 3.77 24.45
CA TYR A 3 16.95 3.81 23.92
C TYR A 3 16.15 2.57 24.29
N ARG A 4 14.87 2.76 24.67
CA ARG A 4 13.89 1.68 24.78
C ARG A 4 13.37 1.34 23.38
N THR A 5 13.30 0.07 23.04
CA THR A 5 12.77 -0.36 21.75
C THR A 5 11.27 -0.64 21.85
N GLN A 6 10.48 -0.07 20.95
CA GLN A 6 9.09 -0.40 20.76
C GLN A 6 8.86 -0.97 19.35
N ARG A 7 7.96 -1.94 19.24
CA ARG A 7 7.58 -2.56 17.98
C ARG A 7 6.21 -2.07 17.57
N GLN A 8 6.08 -1.75 16.28
CA GLN A 8 4.83 -1.36 15.66
C GLN A 8 4.57 -2.21 14.43
N VAL A 9 3.30 -2.60 14.22
CA VAL A 9 2.87 -3.36 13.04
C VAL A 9 1.81 -2.55 12.31
N SER A 10 2.00 -2.45 11.01
CA SER A 10 1.06 -1.79 10.10
C SER A 10 0.76 -2.69 8.91
N ALA A 11 -0.30 -2.40 8.21
CA ALA A 11 -0.61 -3.00 6.94
C ALA A 11 -1.11 -1.94 5.95
N GLY A 12 -0.92 -2.21 4.69
CA GLY A 12 -1.35 -1.32 3.63
C GLY A 12 -1.43 -2.06 2.30
N GLY A 13 -1.60 -1.30 1.23
CA GLY A 13 -1.81 -1.94 -0.05
C GLY A 13 -1.40 -1.12 -1.25
N VAL A 14 -1.22 -1.84 -2.33
CA VAL A 14 -1.16 -1.33 -3.69
C VAL A 14 -2.53 -1.60 -4.30
N ILE A 15 -3.34 -0.57 -4.46
CA ILE A 15 -4.64 -0.69 -5.13
C ILE A 15 -4.49 -0.39 -6.61
N VAL A 16 -4.95 -1.32 -7.44
CA VAL A 16 -4.77 -1.27 -8.89
C VAL A 16 -6.09 -1.29 -9.63
N ARG A 17 -6.16 -0.49 -10.68
CA ARG A 17 -7.20 -0.57 -11.71
C ARG A 17 -6.56 -0.59 -13.08
N ARG A 18 -7.29 -1.07 -14.10
CA ARG A 18 -6.87 -0.88 -15.48
C ARG A 18 -7.55 0.34 -16.07
N HIS A 19 -6.75 1.19 -16.71
CA HIS A 19 -7.25 2.30 -17.50
C HIS A 19 -7.89 1.78 -18.79
N GLN A 20 -8.63 2.64 -19.51
CA GLN A 20 -9.30 2.29 -20.77
C GLN A 20 -8.34 1.73 -21.83
N ASP A 21 -7.08 2.12 -21.81
CA ASP A 21 -6.01 1.60 -22.68
C ASP A 21 -5.45 0.24 -22.23
N GLY A 22 -5.98 -0.33 -21.14
CA GLY A 22 -5.52 -1.60 -20.56
C GLY A 22 -4.30 -1.50 -19.65
N GLN A 23 -3.71 -0.32 -19.49
CA GLN A 23 -2.54 -0.12 -18.63
C GLN A 23 -2.93 -0.09 -17.15
N PRO A 24 -2.12 -0.71 -16.27
CA PRO A 24 -2.39 -0.65 -14.84
C PRO A 24 -2.10 0.73 -14.28
N GLN A 25 -3.04 1.21 -13.46
CA GLN A 25 -2.87 2.40 -12.63
C GLN A 25 -2.94 2.00 -11.16
N VAL A 26 -2.17 2.69 -10.34
CA VAL A 26 -2.16 2.53 -8.88
C VAL A 26 -2.42 3.87 -8.21
N CYS A 27 -3.00 3.83 -7.00
CA CYS A 27 -3.25 5.03 -6.24
C CYS A 27 -2.14 5.25 -5.21
N LEU A 28 -1.46 6.37 -5.31
CA LEU A 28 -0.51 6.84 -4.32
C LEU A 28 -1.14 7.94 -3.47
N ILE A 29 -0.62 8.09 -2.25
CA ILE A 29 -0.96 9.19 -1.37
C ILE A 29 0.23 10.10 -1.15
N SER A 30 -0.05 11.35 -0.85
CA SER A 30 0.97 12.30 -0.41
C SER A 30 0.65 12.86 0.96
N ARG A 31 1.69 13.17 1.70
CA ARG A 31 1.63 13.83 3.00
C ARG A 31 2.64 14.97 3.02
N ARG A 32 2.32 16.04 3.75
CA ARG A 32 3.31 17.08 4.03
C ARG A 32 4.08 16.73 5.30
N HIS A 33 5.40 16.75 5.19
CA HIS A 33 6.30 16.54 6.32
C HIS A 33 7.46 17.52 6.22
N ASP A 34 7.63 18.37 7.24
CA ASP A 34 8.65 19.44 7.27
C ASP A 34 8.66 20.30 5.99
N GLY A 35 7.47 20.68 5.53
CA GLY A 35 7.30 21.50 4.33
C GLY A 35 7.51 20.78 3.01
N LYS A 36 7.84 19.49 3.04
CA LYS A 36 8.04 18.65 1.86
C LYS A 36 6.85 17.74 1.61
N LEU A 37 6.61 17.48 0.35
CA LEU A 37 5.59 16.54 -0.09
C LEU A 37 6.22 15.14 -0.20
N ILE A 38 5.72 14.20 0.60
CA ILE A 38 6.16 12.81 0.61
C ILE A 38 5.11 11.94 -0.06
N TRP A 39 5.49 11.18 -1.06
CA TRP A 39 4.63 10.24 -1.76
C TRP A 39 4.86 8.82 -1.28
N GLY A 40 3.77 8.11 -1.01
CA GLY A 40 3.83 6.77 -0.48
C GLY A 40 2.63 5.90 -0.82
N LEU A 41 2.74 4.65 -0.42
CA LEU A 41 1.63 3.70 -0.45
C LEU A 41 0.74 3.90 0.77
N PRO A 42 -0.60 3.77 0.63
CA PRO A 42 -1.51 3.85 1.76
C PRO A 42 -1.27 2.71 2.75
N LYS A 43 -1.20 3.05 4.04
CA LYS A 43 -0.92 2.12 5.13
C LYS A 43 -1.26 2.72 6.48
N GLY A 44 -1.46 1.88 7.48
CA GLY A 44 -1.65 2.32 8.85
C GLY A 44 -1.61 1.20 9.87
N HIS A 45 -1.78 1.58 11.12
CA HIS A 45 -1.63 0.67 12.26
C HIS A 45 -2.72 -0.39 12.31
N VAL A 46 -2.33 -1.61 12.68
CA VAL A 46 -3.26 -2.69 13.01
C VAL A 46 -3.96 -2.35 14.32
N GLU A 47 -5.29 -2.32 14.29
CA GLU A 47 -6.11 -2.10 15.47
C GLU A 47 -6.27 -3.39 16.30
N PRO A 48 -6.62 -3.27 17.60
CA PRO A 48 -6.89 -4.45 18.42
C PRO A 48 -7.94 -5.36 17.77
N LYS A 49 -7.68 -6.68 17.75
CA LYS A 49 -8.55 -7.72 17.16
C LYS A 49 -8.70 -7.66 15.63
N GLU A 50 -7.93 -6.83 14.96
CA GLU A 50 -7.90 -6.72 13.52
C GLU A 50 -6.77 -7.58 12.94
N ASP A 51 -7.01 -8.33 11.87
CA ASP A 51 -5.94 -9.01 11.17
C ASP A 51 -5.28 -8.10 10.11
N LEU A 52 -4.15 -8.52 9.58
CA LEU A 52 -3.37 -7.72 8.63
C LEU A 52 -4.15 -7.42 7.35
N LYS A 53 -4.92 -8.37 6.85
CA LYS A 53 -5.69 -8.22 5.60
C LYS A 53 -6.81 -7.21 5.77
N THR A 54 -7.53 -7.28 6.87
CA THR A 54 -8.58 -6.32 7.23
C THR A 54 -8.02 -4.92 7.39
N THR A 55 -6.87 -4.80 8.06
CA THR A 55 -6.17 -3.51 8.22
C THR A 55 -5.80 -2.93 6.86
N ALA A 56 -5.24 -3.74 5.96
CA ALA A 56 -4.84 -3.28 4.63
C ALA A 56 -6.03 -2.70 3.85
N VAL A 57 -7.15 -3.41 3.82
CA VAL A 57 -8.37 -2.95 3.13
C VAL A 57 -8.91 -1.66 3.77
N ARG A 58 -8.96 -1.61 5.09
CA ARG A 58 -9.45 -0.44 5.84
C ARG A 58 -8.55 0.79 5.62
N GLU A 59 -7.24 0.64 5.76
CA GLU A 59 -6.31 1.76 5.62
C GLU A 59 -6.26 2.28 4.17
N VAL A 60 -6.31 1.40 3.18
CA VAL A 60 -6.42 1.84 1.79
C VAL A 60 -7.68 2.68 1.59
N ARG A 61 -8.81 2.24 2.14
CA ARG A 61 -10.07 2.99 2.05
C ARG A 61 -9.98 4.36 2.74
N GLU A 62 -9.47 4.41 3.96
CA GLU A 62 -9.35 5.67 4.71
C GLU A 62 -8.43 6.65 3.99
N GLU A 63 -7.26 6.20 3.58
CA GLU A 63 -6.24 7.09 3.02
C GLU A 63 -6.45 7.44 1.54
N THR A 64 -7.18 6.63 0.79
CA THR A 64 -7.40 6.87 -0.65
C THR A 64 -8.85 7.13 -1.02
N GLY A 65 -9.81 6.81 -0.15
CA GLY A 65 -11.23 6.83 -0.50
C GLY A 65 -11.68 5.66 -1.38
N LEU A 66 -10.79 4.67 -1.60
CA LEU A 66 -11.05 3.56 -2.52
C LEU A 66 -11.30 2.26 -1.78
N VAL A 67 -12.29 1.51 -2.23
CA VAL A 67 -12.56 0.16 -1.76
C VAL A 67 -11.91 -0.83 -2.72
N GLY A 68 -11.10 -1.71 -2.17
CA GLY A 68 -10.42 -2.76 -2.93
C GLY A 68 -10.67 -4.15 -2.37
N GLU A 69 -10.52 -5.13 -3.23
CA GLU A 69 -10.57 -6.55 -2.92
C GLU A 69 -9.15 -7.10 -2.87
N LEU A 70 -8.82 -7.82 -1.82
CA LEU A 70 -7.48 -8.34 -1.62
C LEU A 70 -7.16 -9.46 -2.63
N VAL A 71 -6.02 -9.36 -3.28
CA VAL A 71 -5.58 -10.32 -4.32
C VAL A 71 -4.46 -11.22 -3.82
N VAL A 72 -3.37 -10.65 -3.35
CA VAL A 72 -2.16 -11.38 -2.95
C VAL A 72 -1.31 -10.55 -2.00
N SER A 73 -0.52 -11.22 -1.15
CA SER A 73 0.51 -10.57 -0.33
C SER A 73 1.70 -10.12 -1.18
N LEU A 74 2.21 -8.94 -0.91
CA LEU A 74 3.42 -8.39 -1.52
C LEU A 74 4.62 -8.42 -0.55
N GLY A 75 4.47 -9.09 0.59
CA GLY A 75 5.51 -9.14 1.61
C GLY A 75 5.48 -7.96 2.56
N SER A 76 6.57 -7.75 3.26
CA SER A 76 6.70 -6.70 4.28
C SER A 76 7.97 -5.90 4.11
N VAL A 77 7.97 -4.69 4.67
CA VAL A 77 9.14 -3.83 4.77
C VAL A 77 9.31 -3.37 6.21
N ASP A 78 10.56 -3.18 6.61
CA ASP A 78 10.92 -2.80 7.97
C ASP A 78 11.50 -1.40 8.00
N TYR A 79 11.12 -0.64 9.03
CA TYR A 79 11.64 0.70 9.30
C TYR A 79 12.17 0.76 10.72
N TRP A 80 13.31 1.46 10.89
CA TRP A 80 13.86 1.82 12.18
C TRP A 80 13.93 3.33 12.29
N PHE A 81 13.42 3.90 13.38
CA PHE A 81 13.57 5.30 13.67
C PHE A 81 13.61 5.55 15.18
N ALA A 82 14.26 6.63 15.58
CA ALA A 82 14.39 7.01 16.98
C ALA A 82 13.75 8.37 17.22
N VAL A 83 13.03 8.48 18.33
CA VAL A 83 12.51 9.75 18.84
C VAL A 83 13.30 10.10 20.09
N LYS A 84 14.28 11.00 19.95
CA LYS A 84 15.21 11.36 21.03
C LYS A 84 14.52 11.89 22.27
N GLU A 85 13.53 12.74 22.10
CA GLU A 85 12.77 13.37 23.18
C GLU A 85 12.05 12.33 24.05
N GLU A 86 11.66 11.20 23.46
CA GLU A 86 11.00 10.11 24.16
C GLU A 86 11.96 9.04 24.66
N GLY A 87 13.21 9.05 24.20
CA GLY A 87 14.20 8.00 24.48
C GLY A 87 13.77 6.63 23.91
N VAL A 88 13.04 6.63 22.79
CA VAL A 88 12.47 5.42 22.20
C VAL A 88 13.01 5.23 20.79
N ARG A 89 13.38 3.97 20.49
CA ARG A 89 13.67 3.48 19.16
C ARG A 89 12.51 2.62 18.71
N TYR A 90 11.94 2.94 17.56
CA TYR A 90 10.84 2.21 16.97
C TYR A 90 11.34 1.24 15.91
N PHE A 91 10.87 0.01 15.98
CA PHE A 91 10.93 -0.95 14.89
C PHE A 91 9.52 -1.12 14.33
N LYS A 92 9.31 -0.70 13.09
CA LYS A 92 8.01 -0.76 12.42
C LYS A 92 8.08 -1.73 11.25
N ARG A 93 7.18 -2.72 11.25
CA ARG A 93 6.99 -3.62 10.11
C ARG A 93 5.67 -3.32 9.45
N VAL A 94 5.70 -3.12 8.13
CA VAL A 94 4.51 -2.87 7.32
C VAL A 94 4.32 -4.01 6.35
N HIS A 95 3.16 -4.66 6.42
CA HIS A 95 2.74 -5.72 5.50
C HIS A 95 1.92 -5.12 4.37
N PHE A 96 2.31 -5.39 3.12
CA PHE A 96 1.61 -4.88 1.95
C PHE A 96 0.91 -5.97 1.17
N TYR A 97 -0.25 -5.60 0.60
CA TYR A 97 -1.09 -6.47 -0.21
C TYR A 97 -1.43 -5.78 -1.52
N LEU A 98 -1.62 -6.57 -2.57
CA LEU A 98 -2.22 -6.09 -3.82
C LEU A 98 -3.73 -6.14 -3.68
N LEU A 99 -4.40 -5.02 -3.97
CA LEU A 99 -5.85 -4.91 -3.97
C LEU A 99 -6.36 -4.57 -5.36
N ARG A 100 -7.46 -5.21 -5.76
CA ARG A 100 -8.19 -4.87 -6.98
C ARG A 100 -9.23 -3.81 -6.66
N TYR A 101 -9.22 -2.72 -7.40
CA TYR A 101 -10.20 -1.63 -7.24
C TYR A 101 -11.63 -2.13 -7.51
N LEU A 102 -12.55 -1.79 -6.63
CA LEU A 102 -13.98 -2.08 -6.73
C LEU A 102 -14.79 -0.81 -6.95
N GLU A 103 -14.62 0.18 -6.07
CA GLU A 103 -15.39 1.42 -6.08
C GLU A 103 -14.68 2.52 -5.30
N GLY A 104 -15.20 3.73 -5.37
CA GLY A 104 -14.71 4.89 -4.63
C GLY A 104 -14.00 5.91 -5.50
N ASP A 105 -13.70 7.05 -4.89
CA ASP A 105 -13.08 8.21 -5.54
C ASP A 105 -11.94 8.72 -4.67
N PRO A 106 -10.73 8.95 -5.23
CA PRO A 106 -9.58 9.44 -4.46
C PRO A 106 -9.82 10.80 -3.79
N ARG A 107 -10.77 11.57 -4.26
CA ARG A 107 -11.16 12.83 -3.61
C ARG A 107 -11.75 12.63 -2.20
N HIS A 108 -12.17 11.42 -1.87
CA HIS A 108 -12.73 11.06 -0.58
C HIS A 108 -11.67 10.51 0.40
N HIS A 109 -10.39 10.74 0.15
CA HIS A 109 -9.32 10.45 1.10
C HIS A 109 -9.55 11.20 2.43
N ASP A 110 -8.98 10.68 3.52
CA ASP A 110 -9.12 11.33 4.83
C ASP A 110 -8.31 12.63 4.93
N HIS A 111 -8.49 13.35 6.05
CA HIS A 111 -7.85 14.64 6.29
C HIS A 111 -6.35 14.54 6.60
N GLU A 112 -5.84 13.36 6.96
CA GLU A 112 -4.42 13.14 7.23
C GLU A 112 -3.58 13.07 5.94
N VAL A 113 -4.22 12.76 4.82
CA VAL A 113 -3.62 12.69 3.50
C VAL A 113 -3.76 14.03 2.79
N HIS A 114 -2.68 14.54 2.20
CA HIS A 114 -2.71 15.77 1.43
C HIS A 114 -3.42 15.56 0.09
N ASP A 115 -3.06 14.49 -0.62
CA ASP A 115 -3.67 14.14 -1.91
C ASP A 115 -3.59 12.63 -2.16
N ALA A 116 -4.52 12.13 -2.97
CA ALA A 116 -4.53 10.76 -3.44
C ALA A 116 -4.76 10.76 -4.95
N LEU A 117 -3.87 10.10 -5.70
CA LEU A 117 -3.88 10.15 -7.16
C LEU A 117 -3.76 8.76 -7.78
N TRP A 118 -4.56 8.53 -8.81
CA TRP A 118 -4.33 7.45 -9.75
C TRP A 118 -3.19 7.80 -10.70
N LEU A 119 -2.19 6.95 -10.79
CA LEU A 119 -1.02 7.13 -11.65
C LEU A 119 -0.74 5.85 -12.44
N PRO A 120 -0.30 5.97 -13.70
CA PRO A 120 0.30 4.82 -14.37
C PRO A 120 1.41 4.22 -13.51
N ILE A 121 1.51 2.91 -13.45
CA ILE A 121 2.42 2.24 -12.52
C ILE A 121 3.89 2.67 -12.69
N GLY A 122 4.33 2.93 -13.93
CA GLY A 122 5.67 3.44 -14.21
C GLY A 122 5.93 4.82 -13.60
N GLU A 123 4.94 5.71 -13.69
CA GLU A 123 5.01 7.04 -13.10
C GLU A 123 4.96 6.98 -11.56
N ALA A 124 4.14 6.08 -11.03
CA ALA A 124 4.08 5.85 -9.58
C ALA A 124 5.42 5.37 -9.02
N LEU A 125 6.12 4.47 -9.73
CA LEU A 125 7.45 4.00 -9.36
C LEU A 125 8.46 5.15 -9.25
N GLU A 126 8.40 6.10 -10.17
CA GLU A 126 9.28 7.28 -10.14
C GLU A 126 8.91 8.25 -9.02
N ARG A 127 7.63 8.35 -8.70
CA ARG A 127 7.12 9.31 -7.74
C ARG A 127 7.33 8.91 -6.29
N LEU A 128 7.34 7.61 -5.96
CA LEU A 128 7.51 7.13 -4.59
C LEU A 128 8.78 7.69 -3.95
N SER A 129 8.63 8.23 -2.74
CA SER A 129 9.73 8.84 -1.99
C SER A 129 10.68 7.82 -1.35
N TYR A 130 10.22 6.60 -1.10
CA TYR A 130 10.99 5.58 -0.38
C TYR A 130 11.29 4.35 -1.24
N GLU A 131 12.56 3.94 -1.23
CA GLU A 131 13.05 2.82 -2.01
C GLU A 131 12.41 1.48 -1.61
N ASN A 132 12.17 1.25 -0.33
CA ASN A 132 11.52 0.03 0.14
C ASN A 132 10.07 -0.11 -0.38
N GLU A 133 9.32 0.99 -0.46
CA GLU A 133 7.98 0.99 -1.06
C GLU A 133 8.03 0.84 -2.58
N ARG A 134 9.05 1.40 -3.23
CA ARG A 134 9.30 1.18 -4.65
C ARG A 134 9.50 -0.30 -4.96
N LYS A 135 10.23 -1.02 -4.13
CA LYS A 135 10.42 -2.48 -4.27
C LYS A 135 9.09 -3.25 -4.13
N VAL A 136 8.21 -2.82 -3.23
CA VAL A 136 6.86 -3.39 -3.10
C VAL A 136 6.06 -3.17 -4.38
N LEU A 137 6.07 -1.96 -4.92
CA LEU A 137 5.36 -1.64 -6.16
C LEU A 137 5.95 -2.40 -7.37
N GLN A 138 7.25 -2.62 -7.41
CA GLN A 138 7.88 -3.46 -8.42
C GLN A 138 7.40 -4.92 -8.35
N LYS A 139 7.20 -5.47 -7.14
CA LYS A 139 6.60 -6.79 -6.97
C LYS A 139 5.17 -6.84 -7.53
N ALA A 140 4.39 -5.81 -7.25
CA ALA A 140 3.03 -5.69 -7.80
C ALA A 140 3.07 -5.66 -9.33
N GLN A 141 3.97 -4.90 -9.91
CA GLN A 141 4.15 -4.80 -11.36
C GLN A 141 4.49 -6.16 -11.98
N ARG A 142 5.41 -6.91 -11.38
CA ARG A 142 5.76 -8.26 -11.85
C ARG A 142 4.57 -9.21 -11.78
N TYR A 143 3.81 -9.17 -10.69
CA TYR A 143 2.60 -9.98 -10.53
C TYR A 143 1.58 -9.67 -11.63
N LEU A 144 1.34 -8.39 -11.91
CA LEU A 144 0.38 -7.96 -12.93
C LEU A 144 0.78 -8.41 -14.34
N ARG A 145 2.07 -8.40 -14.66
CA ARG A 145 2.59 -8.95 -15.92
C ARG A 145 2.36 -10.45 -16.02
N THR A 146 2.58 -11.18 -14.94
CA THR A 146 2.37 -12.63 -14.85
C THR A 146 0.93 -12.99 -15.14
N VAL A 147 -0.02 -12.27 -14.53
CA VAL A 147 -1.46 -12.49 -14.75
C VAL A 147 -1.86 -12.15 -16.20
N SER A 148 -1.32 -11.07 -16.76
CA SER A 148 -1.60 -10.65 -18.15
C SER A 148 -1.10 -11.67 -19.18
N HIS A 149 -0.08 -12.47 -18.86
CA HIS A 149 0.44 -13.53 -19.71
C HIS A 149 -0.19 -14.91 -19.46
N GLY A 150 -1.30 -14.96 -18.67
CA GLY A 150 -2.01 -16.21 -18.39
C GLY A 150 -1.31 -17.13 -17.38
N ILE A 151 -0.25 -16.67 -16.75
CA ILE A 151 0.42 -17.42 -15.68
C ILE A 151 -0.39 -17.26 -14.39
N ARG A 152 -0.95 -18.38 -13.91
CA ARG A 152 -1.73 -18.41 -12.68
C ARG A 152 -0.80 -18.55 -11.48
N TYR A 153 -0.91 -17.64 -10.54
CA TYR A 153 -0.21 -17.77 -9.26
C TYR A 153 -0.86 -18.87 -8.40
N PRO A 154 -0.07 -19.68 -7.67
CA PRO A 154 -0.58 -20.84 -6.92
C PRO A 154 -1.46 -20.51 -5.72
N PHE A 155 -1.74 -19.24 -5.42
CA PHE A 155 -2.52 -18.82 -4.27
C PHE A 155 -4.03 -18.73 -4.49
N ARG A 156 -4.54 -19.20 -5.63
CA ARG A 156 -5.97 -19.26 -5.89
C ARG A 156 -6.61 -20.53 -5.34
N ARG A 157 -6.65 -20.68 -4.04
CA ARG A 157 -7.58 -21.60 -3.41
C ARG A 157 -8.59 -20.77 -2.60
N GLY A 158 -9.76 -20.56 -3.19
CA GLY A 158 -10.89 -19.92 -2.53
C GLY A 158 -11.62 -18.94 -3.42
N GLY A 159 -12.42 -19.45 -4.35
CA GLY A 159 -13.65 -18.83 -4.83
C GLY A 159 -13.59 -17.48 -5.57
N TYR A 160 -12.44 -16.97 -5.92
CA TYR A 160 -12.37 -15.75 -6.69
C TYR A 160 -12.43 -16.08 -8.19
N GLN A 161 -13.56 -15.79 -8.79
CA GLN A 161 -13.67 -15.82 -10.25
C GLN A 161 -12.73 -14.79 -10.87
N GLU A 162 -12.10 -15.18 -11.96
CA GLU A 162 -11.28 -14.31 -12.79
C GLU A 162 -12.07 -13.14 -13.34
N LYS A 163 -12.26 -12.12 -12.53
CA LYS A 163 -12.57 -10.80 -13.07
C LYS A 163 -11.25 -10.08 -13.12
N GLY A 164 -10.77 -9.83 -14.35
CA GLY A 164 -9.46 -9.25 -14.60
C GLY A 164 -9.18 -8.03 -13.74
N ILE A 165 -7.98 -8.01 -13.21
CA ILE A 165 -7.42 -6.79 -12.66
C ILE A 165 -7.24 -5.81 -13.80
#